data_e73a8a6a0220bfcf0d7b2922db915ef2
#
_entry.id   e73a8a6a0220bfcf0d7b2922db915ef2
#
_cell.length_a   1.000
_cell.length_b   1.000
_cell.length_c   1.000
_cell.angle_alpha   90.00
_cell.angle_beta   90.00
_cell.angle_gamma   90.00
#
_symmetry.space_group_name_H-M   'P 1'
#
loop_
_entity.id
_entity.type
_entity.pdbx_description
1 polymer ?
#
loop_
_entity_poly.entity_id
_entity_poly.type
_entity_poly.pdbx_seq_one_letter_code
_entity_poly.pdbx_strand_id
1 'polypeptide(L)'
;MSTLTKKQKDALFDRIVWSNPSNRFVYKQMLQTMLTNRNQIVPFIGAGVSIFAFNTWGGLLEELLAQIEQSDDVVFNETRRKIKELIKAGDYFRAADFLETIIDSDIFYFSLVSTFTEEVFVHNGVPDIPENAVARWIPKVFPNARIITTNYDSVLEWAYAQQNYYLRVCTPSDDRMFMQFMPRRLYKIHGSYDSNYEDIVLTSKSYGKKYESSGALYNNFKILVRNSVLLFIGASLRADKTLDLLSDLANELTKNNYYSGNMHYAILHIDDDESRNHRKQELARYKIMPILYSDSDHLDVSDKHAIVSIILEHLFFDWHKQQHGEKNLVFDDSDIHDDNTNKKQKDTQISRDSIINSQFSRILREEPLNAIQFALSLNNLNLAESMLPDVEKALPSEIFLSRALVMLSSRGSTIAALRLFSAINEVEYDSLSTALRIQILGSLVSYCNRQDKEIEYLDMLEEKLCELLDDASNGEKASIYNQLSRLYYGAFTNIDKDEYIEKGRDYIQKAIEIDPSEPSYSYNLAIILYRTGNLEGSSEAISNCIANGSEDPDHYALAYKIYKATNDDRSGEIYRKLVEMSPIQAQIVTDNIE
;
A
#
# COMPACT_ATOMS: atom_id res chain seq x y z
N MET A 1 -23.11 4.33 -23.02
CA MET A 1 -23.84 5.06 -21.94
C MET A 1 -23.57 6.54 -22.11
N SER A 2 -24.60 7.42 -22.08
CA SER A 2 -24.39 8.87 -22.21
C SER A 2 -23.66 9.40 -20.98
N THR A 3 -22.53 10.05 -21.18
CA THR A 3 -21.77 10.72 -20.12
C THR A 3 -22.61 11.85 -19.50
N LEU A 4 -22.77 11.84 -18.18
CA LEU A 4 -23.44 12.91 -17.45
C LEU A 4 -22.65 14.21 -17.58
N THR A 5 -23.34 15.30 -17.89
CA THR A 5 -22.73 16.64 -17.85
C THR A 5 -22.38 17.04 -16.41
N LYS A 6 -21.43 17.94 -16.21
CA LYS A 6 -21.07 18.48 -14.90
C LYS A 6 -22.28 18.98 -14.12
N LYS A 7 -23.16 19.75 -14.76
CA LYS A 7 -24.40 20.25 -14.15
C LYS A 7 -25.31 19.14 -13.64
N GLN A 8 -25.38 18.01 -14.35
CA GLN A 8 -26.16 16.84 -13.92
C GLN A 8 -25.48 16.15 -12.72
N LYS A 9 -24.16 16.01 -12.74
CA LYS A 9 -23.40 15.46 -11.61
C LYS A 9 -23.56 16.32 -10.35
N ASP A 10 -23.42 17.64 -10.46
CA ASP A 10 -23.59 18.57 -9.35
C ASP A 10 -25.02 18.50 -8.77
N ALA A 11 -26.05 18.45 -9.62
CA ALA A 11 -27.44 18.33 -9.19
C ALA A 11 -27.73 16.99 -8.46
N LEU A 12 -27.13 15.89 -8.93
CA LEU A 12 -27.22 14.59 -8.24
C LEU A 12 -26.51 14.60 -6.90
N PHE A 13 -25.31 15.16 -6.84
CA PHE A 13 -24.57 15.30 -5.60
C PHE A 13 -25.34 16.16 -4.58
N ASP A 14 -25.88 17.29 -4.99
CA ASP A 14 -26.69 18.15 -4.14
C ASP A 14 -27.92 17.41 -3.59
N ARG A 15 -28.62 16.64 -4.42
CA ARG A 15 -29.79 15.86 -4.03
C ARG A 15 -29.43 14.78 -3.01
N ILE A 16 -28.37 14.01 -3.27
CA ILE A 16 -27.99 12.85 -2.46
C ILE A 16 -27.25 13.27 -1.18
N VAL A 17 -26.34 14.22 -1.29
CA VAL A 17 -25.45 14.60 -0.17
C VAL A 17 -25.93 15.86 0.54
N TRP A 18 -26.06 16.98 -0.16
CA TRP A 18 -26.34 18.26 0.50
C TRP A 18 -27.78 18.41 1.00
N SER A 19 -28.77 17.91 0.26
CA SER A 19 -30.18 17.93 0.66
C SER A 19 -30.53 16.93 1.77
N ASN A 20 -29.65 15.93 2.00
CA ASN A 20 -29.82 14.95 3.07
C ASN A 20 -28.92 15.31 4.26
N PRO A 21 -29.50 15.76 5.40
CA PRO A 21 -28.69 16.22 6.55
C PRO A 21 -27.70 15.17 7.08
N SER A 22 -28.10 13.89 7.06
CA SER A 22 -27.24 12.80 7.54
C SER A 22 -26.08 12.53 6.59
N ASN A 23 -26.35 12.41 5.28
CA ASN A 23 -25.30 12.21 4.28
C ASN A 23 -24.33 13.40 4.24
N ARG A 24 -24.87 14.63 4.33
CA ARG A 24 -24.07 15.86 4.41
C ARG A 24 -23.15 15.88 5.64
N PHE A 25 -23.65 15.42 6.80
CA PHE A 25 -22.83 15.30 8.00
C PHE A 25 -21.68 14.32 7.78
N VAL A 26 -21.97 13.12 7.28
CA VAL A 26 -20.95 12.08 7.03
C VAL A 26 -19.93 12.56 6.00
N TYR A 27 -20.38 13.17 4.90
CA TYR A 27 -19.48 13.72 3.87
C TYR A 27 -18.51 14.76 4.45
N LYS A 28 -19.00 15.69 5.28
CA LYS A 28 -18.16 16.70 5.95
C LYS A 28 -17.13 16.07 6.89
N GLN A 29 -17.51 15.05 7.64
CA GLN A 29 -16.60 14.31 8.52
C GLN A 29 -15.51 13.58 7.71
N MET A 30 -15.89 12.94 6.61
CA MET A 30 -14.96 12.26 5.72
C MET A 30 -13.97 13.26 5.07
N LEU A 31 -14.48 14.40 4.58
CA LEU A 31 -13.64 15.47 4.04
C LEU A 31 -12.69 16.04 5.11
N GLN A 32 -13.17 16.26 6.33
CA GLN A 32 -12.33 16.72 7.44
C GLN A 32 -11.22 15.71 7.77
N THR A 33 -11.53 14.42 7.77
CA THR A 33 -10.52 13.36 7.97
C THR A 33 -9.47 13.39 6.86
N MET A 34 -9.88 13.58 5.60
CA MET A 34 -8.95 13.73 4.49
C MET A 34 -8.04 14.95 4.63
N LEU A 35 -8.59 16.07 5.11
CA LEU A 35 -7.82 17.31 5.32
C LEU A 35 -6.79 17.17 6.45
N THR A 36 -7.15 16.45 7.49
CA THR A 36 -6.29 16.27 8.67
C THR A 36 -5.19 15.22 8.42
N ASN A 37 -5.58 14.06 7.92
CA ASN A 37 -4.66 12.96 7.64
C ASN A 37 -5.21 12.00 6.59
N ARG A 38 -5.05 12.35 5.31
CA ARG A 38 -5.49 11.53 4.17
C ARG A 38 -4.90 10.11 4.19
N ASN A 39 -3.68 9.96 4.68
CA ASN A 39 -2.97 8.68 4.73
C ASN A 39 -3.54 7.71 5.79
N GLN A 40 -4.35 8.20 6.73
CA GLN A 40 -5.09 7.32 7.64
C GLN A 40 -6.29 6.64 6.98
N ILE A 41 -6.79 7.17 5.86
CA ILE A 41 -7.90 6.55 5.16
C ILE A 41 -7.39 5.37 4.33
N VAL A 42 -7.95 4.20 4.60
CA VAL A 42 -7.70 2.97 3.87
C VAL A 42 -8.96 2.60 3.09
N PRO A 43 -8.97 2.76 1.76
CA PRO A 43 -10.07 2.29 0.94
C PRO A 43 -10.23 0.77 1.07
N PHE A 44 -11.44 0.32 1.39
CA PHE A 44 -11.86 -1.07 1.38
C PHE A 44 -12.78 -1.27 0.18
N ILE A 45 -12.29 -1.98 -0.82
CA ILE A 45 -12.90 -2.05 -2.15
C ILE A 45 -13.61 -3.39 -2.32
N GLY A 46 -14.89 -3.33 -2.74
CA GLY A 46 -15.69 -4.49 -3.11
C GLY A 46 -15.99 -4.55 -4.60
N ALA A 47 -16.69 -5.60 -5.02
CA ALA A 47 -16.97 -5.96 -6.41
C ALA A 47 -17.70 -4.86 -7.21
N GLY A 48 -18.44 -3.97 -6.56
CA GLY A 48 -19.12 -2.85 -7.22
C GLY A 48 -18.18 -1.87 -7.95
N VAL A 49 -16.89 -1.89 -7.66
CA VAL A 49 -15.89 -1.06 -8.37
C VAL A 49 -15.54 -1.63 -9.74
N SER A 50 -15.64 -2.94 -9.91
CA SER A 50 -15.28 -3.67 -11.14
C SER A 50 -16.50 -4.11 -11.96
N ILE A 51 -17.70 -3.65 -11.62
CA ILE A 51 -18.97 -4.12 -12.21
C ILE A 51 -19.11 -3.86 -13.71
N PHE A 52 -18.33 -2.93 -14.25
CA PHE A 52 -18.32 -2.66 -15.69
C PHE A 52 -17.66 -3.79 -16.51
N ALA A 53 -16.81 -4.61 -15.86
CA ALA A 53 -16.07 -5.71 -16.48
C ALA A 53 -16.50 -7.07 -15.92
N PHE A 54 -16.79 -7.15 -14.63
CA PHE A 54 -17.03 -8.41 -13.93
C PHE A 54 -18.34 -8.39 -13.15
N ASN A 55 -18.94 -9.56 -13.03
CA ASN A 55 -20.13 -9.74 -12.21
C ASN A 55 -19.82 -9.56 -10.71
N THR A 56 -20.86 -9.24 -9.95
CA THR A 56 -20.79 -9.30 -8.48
C THR A 56 -20.66 -10.74 -8.01
N TRP A 57 -20.39 -10.94 -6.72
CA TRP A 57 -20.24 -12.28 -6.16
C TRP A 57 -21.42 -13.21 -6.46
N GLY A 58 -22.66 -12.71 -6.31
CA GLY A 58 -23.84 -13.48 -6.68
C GLY A 58 -23.85 -13.87 -8.17
N GLY A 59 -23.53 -12.93 -9.05
CA GLY A 59 -23.45 -13.18 -10.50
C GLY A 59 -22.35 -14.20 -10.86
N LEU A 60 -21.19 -14.15 -10.19
CA LEU A 60 -20.15 -15.16 -10.35
C LEU A 60 -20.65 -16.57 -9.99
N LEU A 61 -21.35 -16.72 -8.86
CA LEU A 61 -21.89 -18.02 -8.46
C LEU A 61 -22.97 -18.52 -9.41
N GLU A 62 -23.78 -17.62 -10.01
CA GLU A 62 -24.74 -17.95 -11.06
C GLU A 62 -24.04 -18.43 -12.33
N GLU A 63 -22.94 -17.79 -12.74
CA GLU A 63 -22.13 -18.21 -13.89
C GLU A 63 -21.50 -19.58 -13.67
N LEU A 64 -20.90 -19.80 -12.50
CA LEU A 64 -20.34 -21.10 -12.13
C LEU A 64 -21.42 -22.18 -12.15
N LEU A 65 -22.62 -21.88 -11.62
CA LEU A 65 -23.74 -22.80 -11.65
C LEU A 65 -24.27 -23.08 -13.08
N ALA A 66 -24.19 -22.09 -13.97
CA ALA A 66 -24.61 -22.24 -15.36
C ALA A 66 -23.67 -23.12 -16.20
N GLN A 67 -22.38 -23.21 -15.82
CA GLN A 67 -21.39 -24.07 -16.49
C GLN A 67 -21.62 -25.57 -16.21
N ILE A 68 -22.39 -25.90 -15.16
CA ILE A 68 -22.69 -27.28 -14.82
C ILE A 68 -23.83 -27.77 -15.71
N GLU A 69 -23.57 -28.82 -16.45
CA GLU A 69 -24.59 -29.48 -17.30
C GLU A 69 -25.79 -29.91 -16.48
N GLN A 70 -26.97 -29.88 -17.10
CA GLN A 70 -28.19 -30.43 -16.48
C GLN A 70 -28.06 -31.94 -16.42
N SER A 71 -28.29 -32.48 -15.23
CA SER A 71 -28.31 -33.93 -14.99
C SER A 71 -29.75 -34.39 -14.72
N ASP A 72 -30.08 -35.60 -15.13
CA ASP A 72 -31.35 -36.23 -14.77
C ASP A 72 -31.38 -36.73 -13.32
N ASP A 73 -30.26 -36.62 -12.59
CA ASP A 73 -30.16 -36.96 -11.17
C ASP A 73 -30.99 -36.02 -10.30
N VAL A 74 -31.91 -36.56 -9.55
CA VAL A 74 -32.83 -35.83 -8.67
C VAL A 74 -32.08 -35.11 -7.57
N VAL A 75 -31.03 -35.73 -6.99
CA VAL A 75 -30.23 -35.12 -5.92
C VAL A 75 -29.45 -33.92 -6.45
N PHE A 76 -28.88 -34.03 -7.64
CA PHE A 76 -28.18 -32.97 -8.34
C PHE A 76 -29.09 -31.75 -8.61
N ASN A 77 -30.29 -32.01 -9.15
CA ASN A 77 -31.26 -30.96 -9.43
C ASN A 77 -31.78 -30.28 -8.16
N GLU A 78 -31.93 -31.03 -7.06
CA GLU A 78 -32.30 -30.44 -5.77
C GLU A 78 -31.20 -29.55 -5.20
N THR A 79 -29.94 -30.00 -5.27
CA THR A 79 -28.78 -29.22 -4.86
C THR A 79 -28.67 -27.91 -5.69
N ARG A 80 -28.83 -28.00 -7.00
CA ARG A 80 -28.85 -26.84 -7.91
C ARG A 80 -29.94 -25.82 -7.55
N ARG A 81 -31.14 -26.29 -7.23
CA ARG A 81 -32.25 -25.44 -6.78
C ARG A 81 -31.87 -24.72 -5.48
N LYS A 82 -31.31 -25.46 -4.53
CA LYS A 82 -30.88 -24.91 -3.24
C LYS A 82 -29.80 -23.83 -3.39
N ILE A 83 -28.81 -24.05 -4.29
CA ILE A 83 -27.80 -23.04 -4.61
C ILE A 83 -28.44 -21.76 -5.11
N LYS A 84 -29.41 -21.84 -6.06
CA LYS A 84 -30.14 -20.67 -6.56
C LYS A 84 -30.91 -19.93 -5.48
N GLU A 85 -31.53 -20.67 -4.55
CA GLU A 85 -32.23 -20.08 -3.41
C GLU A 85 -31.27 -19.35 -2.46
N LEU A 86 -30.10 -19.92 -2.19
CA LEU A 86 -29.05 -19.30 -1.38
C LEU A 86 -28.48 -18.02 -2.05
N ILE A 87 -28.20 -18.07 -3.34
CA ILE A 87 -27.74 -16.88 -4.10
C ILE A 87 -28.78 -15.76 -4.01
N LYS A 88 -30.07 -16.10 -4.24
CA LYS A 88 -31.17 -15.14 -4.14
C LYS A 88 -31.34 -14.55 -2.72
N ALA A 89 -31.04 -15.36 -1.70
CA ALA A 89 -31.07 -14.93 -0.30
C ALA A 89 -29.82 -14.12 0.11
N GLY A 90 -28.80 -14.00 -0.76
CA GLY A 90 -27.53 -13.36 -0.45
C GLY A 90 -26.58 -14.18 0.42
N ASP A 91 -26.87 -15.46 0.64
CA ASP A 91 -26.02 -16.39 1.39
C ASP A 91 -24.96 -17.03 0.48
N TYR A 92 -24.05 -16.19 0.00
CA TYR A 92 -23.07 -16.53 -1.02
C TYR A 92 -22.06 -17.58 -0.55
N PHE A 93 -21.65 -17.55 0.73
CA PHE A 93 -20.71 -18.53 1.28
C PHE A 93 -21.28 -19.95 1.22
N ARG A 94 -22.52 -20.13 1.67
CA ARG A 94 -23.17 -21.43 1.62
C ARG A 94 -23.47 -21.86 0.19
N ALA A 95 -23.80 -20.92 -0.70
CA ALA A 95 -23.96 -21.24 -2.12
C ALA A 95 -22.63 -21.76 -2.72
N ALA A 96 -21.49 -21.10 -2.40
CA ALA A 96 -20.16 -21.54 -2.82
C ALA A 96 -19.78 -22.92 -2.24
N ASP A 97 -20.08 -23.16 -0.95
CA ASP A 97 -19.86 -24.46 -0.31
C ASP A 97 -20.60 -25.60 -1.05
N PHE A 98 -21.86 -25.35 -1.45
CA PHE A 98 -22.62 -26.35 -2.23
C PHE A 98 -22.07 -26.49 -3.65
N LEU A 99 -21.64 -25.42 -4.31
CA LEU A 99 -20.99 -25.49 -5.62
C LEU A 99 -19.71 -26.33 -5.56
N GLU A 100 -18.85 -26.12 -4.56
CA GLU A 100 -17.62 -26.90 -4.37
C GLU A 100 -17.90 -28.41 -4.17
N THR A 101 -19.08 -28.79 -3.67
CA THR A 101 -19.44 -30.21 -3.51
C THR A 101 -19.87 -30.89 -4.81
N ILE A 102 -20.34 -30.15 -5.81
CA ILE A 102 -20.86 -30.69 -7.07
C ILE A 102 -19.95 -30.43 -8.27
N ILE A 103 -18.96 -29.56 -8.12
CA ILE A 103 -17.92 -29.29 -9.12
C ILE A 103 -16.60 -29.82 -8.54
N ASP A 104 -15.82 -30.49 -9.38
CA ASP A 104 -14.45 -30.85 -9.02
C ASP A 104 -13.65 -29.59 -8.63
N SER A 105 -12.85 -29.69 -7.58
CA SER A 105 -12.11 -28.52 -7.02
C SER A 105 -11.22 -27.84 -8.05
N ASP A 106 -10.58 -28.61 -8.94
CA ASP A 106 -9.70 -28.06 -9.96
C ASP A 106 -10.49 -27.33 -11.04
N ILE A 107 -11.65 -27.89 -11.44
CA ILE A 107 -12.57 -27.28 -12.40
C ILE A 107 -13.18 -26.01 -11.79
N PHE A 108 -13.59 -26.06 -10.53
CA PHE A 108 -14.14 -24.91 -9.83
C PHE A 108 -13.14 -23.75 -9.78
N TYR A 109 -11.90 -24.03 -9.41
CA TYR A 109 -10.83 -23.05 -9.38
C TYR A 109 -10.52 -22.51 -10.77
N PHE A 110 -10.36 -23.38 -11.77
CA PHE A 110 -10.09 -22.97 -13.15
C PHE A 110 -11.18 -22.06 -13.71
N SER A 111 -12.44 -22.37 -13.46
CA SER A 111 -13.58 -21.56 -13.88
C SER A 111 -13.57 -20.18 -13.20
N LEU A 112 -13.23 -20.12 -11.91
CA LEU A 112 -13.10 -18.87 -11.18
C LEU A 112 -11.97 -18.00 -11.76
N VAL A 113 -10.78 -18.57 -11.97
CA VAL A 113 -9.62 -17.87 -12.52
C VAL A 113 -9.92 -17.36 -13.94
N SER A 114 -10.54 -18.18 -14.79
CA SER A 114 -10.87 -17.80 -16.17
C SER A 114 -11.91 -16.68 -16.27
N THR A 115 -12.78 -16.53 -15.27
CA THR A 115 -13.77 -15.45 -15.22
C THR A 115 -13.11 -14.07 -15.00
N PHE A 116 -12.02 -14.00 -14.23
CA PHE A 116 -11.39 -12.73 -13.84
C PHE A 116 -10.16 -12.35 -14.67
N THR A 117 -9.97 -12.95 -15.84
CA THR A 117 -8.82 -12.62 -16.70
C THR A 117 -8.85 -11.17 -17.20
N GLU A 118 -7.68 -10.60 -17.42
CA GLU A 118 -7.52 -9.24 -17.91
C GLU A 118 -8.11 -9.04 -19.33
N GLU A 119 -8.18 -10.09 -20.12
CA GLU A 119 -8.70 -10.08 -21.50
C GLU A 119 -10.14 -9.55 -21.61
N VAL A 120 -10.89 -9.59 -20.51
CA VAL A 120 -12.27 -9.09 -20.46
C VAL A 120 -12.33 -7.57 -20.65
N PHE A 121 -11.32 -6.82 -20.17
CA PHE A 121 -11.32 -5.35 -20.23
C PHE A 121 -10.00 -4.74 -20.71
N VAL A 122 -8.97 -5.54 -21.03
CA VAL A 122 -7.69 -5.06 -21.57
C VAL A 122 -7.55 -5.50 -23.01
N HIS A 123 -7.55 -4.54 -23.93
CA HIS A 123 -7.41 -4.79 -25.35
C HIS A 123 -6.13 -4.19 -25.90
N ASN A 124 -5.26 -5.02 -26.48
CA ASN A 124 -3.94 -4.59 -27.00
C ASN A 124 -3.08 -3.86 -25.94
N GLY A 125 -3.16 -4.30 -24.68
CA GLY A 125 -2.44 -3.69 -23.56
C GLY A 125 -3.02 -2.35 -23.07
N VAL A 126 -4.22 -1.98 -23.52
CA VAL A 126 -4.93 -0.76 -23.07
C VAL A 126 -6.19 -1.17 -22.31
N PRO A 127 -6.36 -0.77 -21.05
CA PRO A 127 -7.57 -1.09 -20.30
C PRO A 127 -8.74 -0.22 -20.72
N ASP A 128 -9.86 -0.86 -21.02
CA ASP A 128 -11.15 -0.20 -21.32
C ASP A 128 -11.93 0.03 -20.00
N ILE A 129 -11.44 0.94 -19.18
CA ILE A 129 -12.14 1.36 -17.97
C ILE A 129 -13.01 2.58 -18.31
N PRO A 130 -14.35 2.51 -18.18
CA PRO A 130 -15.23 3.62 -18.50
C PRO A 130 -14.91 4.90 -17.72
N GLU A 131 -15.13 6.07 -18.32
CA GLU A 131 -14.83 7.37 -17.68
C GLU A 131 -15.61 7.59 -16.37
N ASN A 132 -16.83 7.09 -16.30
CA ASN A 132 -17.69 7.16 -15.12
C ASN A 132 -17.45 6.02 -14.12
N ALA A 133 -16.52 5.10 -14.40
CA ALA A 133 -16.24 3.99 -13.49
C ALA A 133 -15.62 4.49 -12.18
N VAL A 134 -16.07 3.90 -11.08
CA VAL A 134 -15.55 4.18 -9.72
C VAL A 134 -14.04 3.96 -9.65
N ALA A 135 -13.54 2.91 -10.33
CA ALA A 135 -12.13 2.56 -10.38
C ALA A 135 -11.23 3.72 -10.81
N ARG A 136 -11.67 4.59 -11.73
CA ARG A 136 -10.88 5.76 -12.18
C ARG A 136 -10.67 6.83 -11.11
N TRP A 137 -11.57 6.93 -10.14
CA TRP A 137 -11.49 7.95 -9.10
C TRP A 137 -10.64 7.53 -7.90
N ILE A 138 -10.51 6.23 -7.65
CA ILE A 138 -9.74 5.71 -6.50
C ILE A 138 -8.28 6.18 -6.55
N PRO A 139 -7.50 6.03 -7.64
CA PRO A 139 -6.12 6.53 -7.69
C PRO A 139 -6.00 8.05 -7.59
N LYS A 140 -7.01 8.81 -8.07
CA LYS A 140 -7.02 10.27 -7.95
C LYS A 140 -7.25 10.72 -6.51
N VAL A 141 -8.23 10.10 -5.85
CA VAL A 141 -8.54 10.40 -4.44
C VAL A 141 -7.46 9.83 -3.50
N PHE A 142 -6.87 8.68 -3.80
CA PHE A 142 -5.95 7.97 -2.91
C PHE A 142 -4.67 7.49 -3.61
N PRO A 143 -3.83 8.38 -4.19
CA PRO A 143 -2.68 8.01 -5.02
C PRO A 143 -1.62 7.17 -4.29
N ASN A 144 -1.48 7.34 -2.99
CA ASN A 144 -0.48 6.66 -2.15
C ASN A 144 -1.13 5.75 -1.11
N ALA A 145 -2.38 5.35 -1.31
CA ALA A 145 -3.11 4.59 -0.30
C ALA A 145 -2.59 3.16 -0.14
N ARG A 146 -2.84 2.65 1.03
CA ARG A 146 -2.97 1.24 1.31
C ARG A 146 -4.40 0.87 0.99
N ILE A 147 -4.62 -0.11 0.15
CA ILE A 147 -5.95 -0.50 -0.30
C ILE A 147 -6.20 -1.94 0.14
N ILE A 148 -7.37 -2.20 0.64
CA ILE A 148 -7.85 -3.56 0.89
C ILE A 148 -8.92 -3.86 -0.15
N THR A 149 -8.91 -5.06 -0.71
CA THR A 149 -9.96 -5.52 -1.60
C THR A 149 -10.28 -6.99 -1.38
N THR A 150 -11.57 -7.31 -1.57
CA THR A 150 -12.06 -8.68 -1.68
C THR A 150 -12.14 -9.14 -3.13
N ASN A 151 -11.82 -8.27 -4.09
CA ASN A 151 -11.90 -8.57 -5.51
C ASN A 151 -10.71 -9.42 -5.97
N TYR A 152 -10.98 -10.36 -6.87
CA TYR A 152 -9.96 -11.21 -7.49
C TYR A 152 -9.33 -10.56 -8.73
N ASP A 153 -10.06 -9.65 -9.40
CA ASP A 153 -9.68 -8.99 -10.66
C ASP A 153 -8.52 -8.00 -10.53
N SER A 154 -7.95 -7.58 -11.65
CA SER A 154 -6.84 -6.62 -11.76
C SER A 154 -7.27 -5.18 -12.12
N VAL A 155 -8.56 -4.84 -11.99
CA VAL A 155 -9.08 -3.51 -12.38
C VAL A 155 -8.38 -2.38 -11.63
N LEU A 156 -8.12 -2.55 -10.33
CA LEU A 156 -7.44 -1.51 -9.52
C LEU A 156 -5.99 -1.32 -9.94
N GLU A 157 -5.28 -2.40 -10.22
CA GLU A 157 -3.90 -2.36 -10.70
C GLU A 157 -3.82 -1.55 -12.00
N TRP A 158 -4.69 -1.83 -12.95
CA TRP A 158 -4.78 -1.11 -14.21
C TRP A 158 -5.25 0.34 -14.05
N ALA A 159 -6.23 0.60 -13.17
CA ALA A 159 -6.69 1.97 -12.88
C ALA A 159 -5.56 2.84 -12.29
N TYR A 160 -4.72 2.26 -11.42
CA TYR A 160 -3.55 2.94 -10.89
C TYR A 160 -2.45 3.11 -11.94
N ALA A 161 -2.19 2.10 -12.75
CA ALA A 161 -1.21 2.16 -13.84
C ALA A 161 -1.55 3.26 -14.87
N GLN A 162 -2.84 3.45 -15.21
CA GLN A 162 -3.29 4.56 -16.07
C GLN A 162 -2.99 5.96 -15.51
N GLN A 163 -2.77 6.08 -14.20
CA GLN A 163 -2.36 7.32 -13.54
C GLN A 163 -0.85 7.34 -13.21
N ASN A 164 -0.07 6.46 -13.84
CA ASN A 164 1.36 6.26 -13.58
C ASN A 164 1.69 5.90 -12.12
N TYR A 165 0.76 5.25 -11.41
CA TYR A 165 0.98 4.68 -10.10
C TYR A 165 0.99 3.17 -10.19
N TYR A 166 1.96 2.52 -9.55
CA TYR A 166 2.03 1.06 -9.47
C TYR A 166 1.73 0.61 -8.04
N LEU A 167 0.80 -0.32 -7.93
CA LEU A 167 0.46 -0.97 -6.67
C LEU A 167 1.25 -2.28 -6.55
N ARG A 168 1.85 -2.51 -5.40
CA ARG A 168 2.33 -3.85 -5.09
C ARG A 168 1.16 -4.67 -4.55
N VAL A 169 0.81 -5.72 -5.27
CA VAL A 169 -0.23 -6.68 -4.87
C VAL A 169 0.33 -7.57 -3.76
N CYS A 170 -0.48 -7.80 -2.73
CA CYS A 170 -0.20 -8.69 -1.62
C CYS A 170 -1.38 -9.63 -1.46
N THR A 171 -1.14 -10.94 -1.50
CA THR A 171 -2.13 -12.00 -1.33
C THR A 171 -2.00 -12.67 0.03
N PRO A 172 -2.95 -13.52 0.45
CA PRO A 172 -2.89 -14.20 1.75
C PRO A 172 -1.64 -15.04 2.01
N SER A 173 -0.94 -15.52 0.98
CA SER A 173 0.34 -16.22 1.13
C SER A 173 1.52 -15.29 1.42
N ASP A 174 1.37 -13.99 1.19
CA ASP A 174 2.40 -13.00 1.46
C ASP A 174 2.39 -12.55 2.94
N ASP A 175 2.40 -13.47 3.89
CA ASP A 175 2.27 -13.19 5.33
C ASP A 175 3.17 -12.06 5.83
N ARG A 176 4.41 -11.98 5.32
CA ARG A 176 5.36 -10.91 5.67
C ARG A 176 4.93 -9.54 5.13
N MET A 177 4.12 -9.50 4.07
CA MET A 177 3.70 -8.27 3.40
C MET A 177 2.54 -7.59 4.11
N PHE A 178 1.65 -8.37 4.77
CA PHE A 178 0.60 -7.83 5.64
C PHE A 178 1.15 -7.17 6.91
N MET A 179 2.32 -7.58 7.39
CA MET A 179 2.95 -7.00 8.58
C MET A 179 3.49 -5.58 8.36
N GLN A 180 3.76 -5.21 7.11
CA GLN A 180 4.26 -3.88 6.76
C GLN A 180 3.19 -3.12 5.98
N PHE A 181 2.29 -2.41 6.67
CA PHE A 181 1.28 -1.56 6.05
C PHE A 181 1.88 -0.35 5.31
N MET A 182 2.63 -0.64 4.27
CA MET A 182 3.33 0.32 3.43
C MET A 182 2.37 1.02 2.46
N PRO A 183 2.61 2.29 2.11
CA PRO A 183 1.87 2.96 1.04
C PRO A 183 2.01 2.23 -0.30
N ARG A 184 1.03 2.42 -1.18
CA ARG A 184 0.94 1.77 -2.50
C ARG A 184 0.93 0.24 -2.45
N ARG A 185 0.22 -0.31 -1.46
CA ARG A 185 -0.06 -1.74 -1.36
C ARG A 185 -1.53 -2.00 -1.63
N LEU A 186 -1.77 -3.02 -2.43
CA LEU A 186 -3.10 -3.58 -2.67
C LEU A 186 -3.17 -4.94 -1.98
N TYR A 187 -3.89 -4.99 -0.87
CA TYR A 187 -4.10 -6.21 -0.09
C TYR A 187 -5.34 -6.91 -0.61
N LYS A 188 -5.15 -7.95 -1.44
CA LYS A 188 -6.21 -8.83 -1.93
C LYS A 188 -6.46 -9.93 -0.90
N ILE A 189 -7.29 -9.62 0.10
CA ILE A 189 -7.50 -10.49 1.26
C ILE A 189 -8.24 -11.80 0.94
N HIS A 190 -8.87 -11.89 -0.22
CA HIS A 190 -9.49 -13.11 -0.73
C HIS A 190 -8.68 -13.78 -1.87
N GLY A 191 -7.44 -13.33 -2.10
CA GLY A 191 -6.61 -13.80 -3.19
C GLY A 191 -6.79 -13.01 -4.48
N SER A 192 -6.13 -13.44 -5.54
CA SER A 192 -6.16 -12.86 -6.88
C SER A 192 -6.40 -13.96 -7.90
N TYR A 193 -6.97 -13.63 -9.05
CA TYR A 193 -7.22 -14.60 -10.12
C TYR A 193 -5.96 -15.34 -10.58
N ASP A 194 -4.79 -14.74 -10.41
CA ASP A 194 -3.46 -15.28 -10.73
C ASP A 194 -2.74 -15.90 -9.52
N SER A 195 -3.42 -15.99 -8.36
CA SER A 195 -2.88 -16.60 -7.15
C SER A 195 -2.99 -18.13 -7.16
N ASN A 196 -2.26 -18.78 -6.25
CA ASN A 196 -2.45 -20.20 -5.98
C ASN A 196 -3.86 -20.48 -5.42
N TYR A 197 -4.40 -21.67 -5.69
CA TYR A 197 -5.71 -22.12 -5.18
C TYR A 197 -5.86 -21.90 -3.66
N GLU A 198 -4.81 -22.18 -2.90
CA GLU A 198 -4.83 -22.04 -1.43
C GLU A 198 -5.05 -20.60 -0.94
N ASP A 199 -4.83 -19.61 -1.79
CA ASP A 199 -5.03 -18.20 -1.48
C ASP A 199 -6.44 -17.72 -1.76
N ILE A 200 -7.20 -18.46 -2.56
CA ILE A 200 -8.57 -18.10 -2.90
C ILE A 200 -9.49 -18.34 -1.71
N VAL A 201 -10.19 -17.29 -1.30
CA VAL A 201 -11.15 -17.30 -0.18
C VAL A 201 -12.55 -17.10 -0.74
N LEU A 202 -13.25 -18.19 -1.01
CA LEU A 202 -14.59 -18.16 -1.58
C LEU A 202 -15.60 -18.98 -0.76
N THR A 203 -15.19 -20.11 -0.17
CA THR A 203 -16.02 -21.01 0.60
C THR A 203 -15.88 -20.79 2.10
N SER A 204 -16.85 -21.27 2.90
CA SER A 204 -16.77 -21.19 4.37
C SER A 204 -15.52 -21.89 4.91
N LYS A 205 -15.07 -22.96 4.26
CA LYS A 205 -13.87 -23.71 4.63
C LYS A 205 -12.59 -22.91 4.37
N SER A 206 -12.45 -22.32 3.18
CA SER A 206 -11.29 -21.48 2.84
C SER A 206 -11.25 -20.22 3.72
N TYR A 207 -12.42 -19.67 4.02
CA TYR A 207 -12.58 -18.54 4.93
C TYR A 207 -12.15 -18.89 6.36
N GLY A 208 -12.67 -19.99 6.93
CA GLY A 208 -12.30 -20.46 8.27
C GLY A 208 -10.79 -20.66 8.42
N LYS A 209 -10.15 -21.26 7.41
CA LYS A 209 -8.70 -21.49 7.40
C LYS A 209 -7.88 -20.19 7.42
N LYS A 210 -8.29 -19.14 6.67
CA LYS A 210 -7.53 -17.88 6.53
C LYS A 210 -7.85 -16.86 7.63
N TYR A 211 -9.07 -16.86 8.17
CA TYR A 211 -9.55 -15.87 9.16
C TYR A 211 -9.73 -16.46 10.57
N GLU A 212 -9.03 -17.53 10.90
CA GLU A 212 -8.97 -17.99 12.28
C GLU A 212 -8.45 -16.86 13.19
N SER A 213 -9.06 -16.73 14.38
CA SER A 213 -8.73 -15.67 15.35
C SER A 213 -7.27 -15.67 15.82
N SER A 214 -6.57 -16.79 15.64
CA SER A 214 -5.13 -16.95 15.89
C SER A 214 -4.27 -16.69 14.66
N GLY A 215 -4.86 -16.51 13.47
CA GLY A 215 -4.15 -16.38 12.20
C GLY A 215 -3.49 -15.03 12.02
N ALA A 216 -2.35 -15.01 11.31
CA ALA A 216 -1.62 -13.78 11.00
C ALA A 216 -2.47 -12.76 10.23
N LEU A 217 -3.27 -13.21 9.25
CA LEU A 217 -4.16 -12.36 8.47
C LEU A 217 -5.17 -11.63 9.39
N TYR A 218 -5.84 -12.36 10.29
CA TYR A 218 -6.80 -11.80 11.23
C TYR A 218 -6.16 -10.73 12.13
N ASN A 219 -5.03 -11.06 12.74
CA ASN A 219 -4.33 -10.15 13.66
C ASN A 219 -3.81 -8.90 12.95
N ASN A 220 -3.23 -9.04 11.77
CA ASN A 220 -2.73 -7.92 10.98
C ASN A 220 -3.85 -7.01 10.49
N PHE A 221 -4.98 -7.58 10.04
CA PHE A 221 -6.15 -6.81 9.68
C PHE A 221 -6.72 -6.04 10.89
N LYS A 222 -6.72 -6.66 12.06
CA LYS A 222 -7.13 -6.06 13.33
C LYS A 222 -6.27 -4.84 13.69
N ILE A 223 -4.94 -4.94 13.55
CA ILE A 223 -4.00 -3.82 13.75
C ILE A 223 -4.29 -2.69 12.76
N LEU A 224 -4.49 -3.02 11.48
CA LEU A 224 -4.80 -2.02 10.46
C LEU A 224 -6.07 -1.24 10.81
N VAL A 225 -7.14 -1.93 11.16
CA VAL A 225 -8.45 -1.31 11.48
C VAL A 225 -8.36 -0.41 12.70
N ARG A 226 -7.60 -0.80 13.74
CA ARG A 226 -7.38 0.04 14.92
C ARG A 226 -6.69 1.37 14.60
N ASN A 227 -5.74 1.36 13.67
CA ASN A 227 -4.88 2.48 13.36
C ASN A 227 -5.31 3.28 12.12
N SER A 228 -6.40 2.90 11.48
CA SER A 228 -6.84 3.49 10.22
C SER A 228 -8.33 3.77 10.21
N VAL A 229 -8.74 4.66 9.31
CA VAL A 229 -10.13 4.92 8.98
C VAL A 229 -10.46 4.16 7.70
N LEU A 230 -11.31 3.15 7.77
CA LEU A 230 -11.76 2.45 6.56
C LEU A 230 -12.78 3.29 5.82
N LEU A 231 -12.66 3.32 4.49
CA LEU A 231 -13.69 3.84 3.58
C LEU A 231 -14.15 2.71 2.66
N PHE A 232 -15.35 2.20 2.89
CA PHE A 232 -15.95 1.14 2.10
C PHE A 232 -16.54 1.70 0.80
N ILE A 233 -16.08 1.15 -0.33
CA ILE A 233 -16.47 1.56 -1.68
C ILE A 233 -16.80 0.31 -2.50
N GLY A 234 -18.00 0.24 -3.08
CA GLY A 234 -18.44 -0.91 -3.89
C GLY A 234 -18.65 -2.20 -3.11
N ALA A 235 -18.66 -2.15 -1.79
CA ALA A 235 -18.95 -3.28 -0.91
C ALA A 235 -20.39 -3.16 -0.37
N SER A 236 -21.17 -4.25 -0.36
CA SER A 236 -22.56 -4.22 0.12
C SER A 236 -22.68 -4.16 1.65
N LEU A 237 -21.70 -4.68 2.36
CA LEU A 237 -21.67 -4.82 3.82
C LEU A 237 -22.91 -5.55 4.39
N ARG A 238 -23.48 -6.51 3.65
CA ARG A 238 -24.66 -7.28 4.11
C ARG A 238 -24.30 -8.67 4.62
N ALA A 239 -23.46 -9.39 3.91
CA ALA A 239 -23.09 -10.78 4.23
C ALA A 239 -21.56 -10.94 4.27
N ASP A 240 -20.84 -9.90 4.69
CA ASP A 240 -19.39 -9.89 4.69
C ASP A 240 -18.87 -10.18 6.11
N LYS A 241 -18.10 -11.24 6.25
CA LYS A 241 -17.44 -11.56 7.53
C LYS A 241 -16.40 -10.51 7.97
N THR A 242 -16.05 -9.57 7.10
CA THR A 242 -15.36 -8.34 7.50
C THR A 242 -16.14 -7.58 8.59
N LEU A 243 -17.48 -7.63 8.54
CA LEU A 243 -18.31 -7.06 9.60
C LEU A 243 -18.18 -7.82 10.93
N ASP A 244 -18.03 -9.14 10.90
CA ASP A 244 -17.82 -9.93 12.11
C ASP A 244 -16.51 -9.52 12.78
N LEU A 245 -15.46 -9.34 11.99
CA LEU A 245 -14.15 -8.89 12.46
C LEU A 245 -14.21 -7.45 13.01
N LEU A 246 -14.94 -6.53 12.35
CA LEU A 246 -15.18 -5.19 12.86
C LEU A 246 -16.01 -5.21 14.15
N SER A 247 -16.97 -6.14 14.27
CA SER A 247 -17.75 -6.35 15.49
C SER A 247 -16.88 -6.80 16.65
N ASP A 248 -16.01 -7.77 16.43
CA ASP A 248 -15.09 -8.26 17.45
C ASP A 248 -14.16 -7.16 17.94
N LEU A 249 -13.64 -6.34 17.02
CA LEU A 249 -12.83 -5.18 17.35
C LEU A 249 -13.60 -4.12 18.15
N ALA A 250 -14.82 -3.79 17.73
CA ALA A 250 -15.67 -2.83 18.44
C ALA A 250 -15.98 -3.32 19.85
N ASN A 251 -16.28 -4.61 20.02
CA ASN A 251 -16.53 -5.24 21.31
C ASN A 251 -15.31 -5.25 22.22
N GLU A 252 -14.12 -5.52 21.67
CA GLU A 252 -12.86 -5.53 22.40
C GLU A 252 -12.48 -4.13 22.90
N LEU A 253 -12.63 -3.11 22.04
CA LEU A 253 -12.38 -1.72 22.40
C LEU A 253 -13.35 -1.24 23.49
N THR A 254 -14.61 -1.70 23.47
CA THR A 254 -15.61 -1.36 24.47
C THR A 254 -15.30 -2.03 25.81
N LYS A 255 -14.90 -3.30 25.82
CA LYS A 255 -14.52 -4.04 27.04
C LYS A 255 -13.32 -3.42 27.77
N ASN A 256 -12.39 -2.85 27.03
CA ASN A 256 -11.17 -2.25 27.57
C ASN A 256 -11.29 -0.77 27.91
N ASN A 257 -12.50 -0.20 27.92
CA ASN A 257 -12.78 1.24 28.15
C ASN A 257 -12.05 2.19 27.17
N TYR A 258 -11.59 1.72 26.03
CA TYR A 258 -11.03 2.57 24.97
C TYR A 258 -12.18 3.17 24.15
N TYR A 259 -12.68 4.33 24.57
CA TYR A 259 -13.77 5.07 23.89
C TYR A 259 -13.37 5.67 22.52
N SER A 260 -12.12 5.64 22.15
CA SER A 260 -11.55 6.40 21.01
C SER A 260 -11.21 5.55 19.77
N GLY A 261 -11.96 4.49 19.47
CA GLY A 261 -11.77 3.83 18.17
C GLY A 261 -12.16 4.74 17.00
N ASN A 262 -11.42 4.66 15.89
CA ASN A 262 -11.71 5.42 14.69
C ASN A 262 -13.13 5.15 14.17
N MET A 263 -13.80 6.19 13.67
CA MET A 263 -15.02 6.03 12.89
C MET A 263 -14.63 5.69 11.45
N HIS A 264 -15.34 4.73 10.86
CA HIS A 264 -15.20 4.33 9.49
C HIS A 264 -16.29 4.94 8.61
N TYR A 265 -16.11 4.96 7.31
CA TYR A 265 -17.07 5.51 6.36
C TYR A 265 -17.49 4.48 5.33
N ALA A 266 -18.68 4.64 4.76
CA ALA A 266 -19.15 3.82 3.65
C ALA A 266 -19.99 4.64 2.69
N ILE A 267 -19.92 4.33 1.39
CA ILE A 267 -20.83 4.86 0.36
C ILE A 267 -21.64 3.66 -0.14
N LEU A 268 -22.92 3.59 0.20
CA LEU A 268 -23.74 2.40 0.05
C LEU A 268 -25.06 2.68 -0.67
N HIS A 269 -25.37 1.82 -1.63
CA HIS A 269 -26.70 1.69 -2.18
C HIS A 269 -27.60 0.89 -1.24
N ILE A 270 -28.85 1.32 -1.09
CA ILE A 270 -29.93 0.60 -0.39
C ILE A 270 -31.12 0.46 -1.31
N ASP A 271 -31.91 -0.58 -1.10
CA ASP A 271 -33.18 -0.75 -1.81
C ASP A 271 -34.21 0.29 -1.33
N ASP A 272 -35.15 0.72 -2.18
CA ASP A 272 -36.10 1.80 -1.85
C ASP A 272 -37.03 1.46 -0.68
N ASP A 273 -37.29 0.17 -0.44
CA ASP A 273 -38.10 -0.33 0.67
C ASP A 273 -37.27 -0.51 1.97
N GLU A 274 -35.95 -0.39 1.89
CA GLU A 274 -35.06 -0.50 3.05
C GLU A 274 -35.06 0.78 3.91
N SER A 275 -35.30 0.63 5.21
CA SER A 275 -35.24 1.77 6.12
C SER A 275 -33.82 2.31 6.29
N ARG A 276 -33.58 3.55 5.81
CA ARG A 276 -32.30 4.26 5.99
C ARG A 276 -31.88 4.34 7.46
N ASN A 277 -32.84 4.54 8.38
CA ASN A 277 -32.53 4.63 9.80
C ASN A 277 -32.13 3.27 10.36
N HIS A 278 -32.80 2.20 9.96
CA HIS A 278 -32.43 0.84 10.37
C HIS A 278 -31.02 0.50 9.90
N ARG A 279 -30.71 0.77 8.63
CA ARG A 279 -29.39 0.51 8.06
C ARG A 279 -28.26 1.30 8.74
N LYS A 280 -28.52 2.57 9.10
CA LYS A 280 -27.57 3.38 9.87
C LYS A 280 -27.34 2.82 11.28
N GLN A 281 -28.40 2.39 11.97
CA GLN A 281 -28.29 1.81 13.31
C GLN A 281 -27.51 0.49 13.28
N GLU A 282 -27.74 -0.34 12.27
CA GLU A 282 -26.99 -1.57 12.05
C GLU A 282 -25.49 -1.27 11.89
N LEU A 283 -25.13 -0.39 10.95
CA LEU A 283 -23.74 -0.04 10.66
C LEU A 283 -23.04 0.72 11.80
N ALA A 284 -23.79 1.46 12.60
CA ALA A 284 -23.25 2.16 13.77
C ALA A 284 -22.66 1.20 14.82
N ARG A 285 -23.14 -0.05 14.88
CA ARG A 285 -22.59 -1.10 15.76
C ARG A 285 -21.14 -1.43 15.41
N TYR A 286 -20.78 -1.26 14.14
CA TYR A 286 -19.43 -1.46 13.60
C TYR A 286 -18.61 -0.18 13.49
N LYS A 287 -19.11 0.93 14.09
CA LYS A 287 -18.53 2.27 13.98
C LYS A 287 -18.43 2.78 12.52
N ILE A 288 -19.37 2.40 11.67
CA ILE A 288 -19.44 2.83 10.27
C ILE A 288 -20.51 3.92 10.12
N MET A 289 -20.09 5.06 9.57
CA MET A 289 -20.99 6.16 9.17
C MET A 289 -21.23 6.08 7.66
N PRO A 290 -22.44 5.73 7.20
CA PRO A 290 -22.69 5.59 5.77
C PRO A 290 -23.25 6.87 5.14
N ILE A 291 -22.84 7.13 3.87
CA ILE A 291 -23.61 7.89 2.90
C ILE A 291 -24.53 6.91 2.18
N LEU A 292 -25.86 7.04 2.40
CA LEU A 292 -26.84 6.13 1.83
C LEU A 292 -27.58 6.78 0.64
N TYR A 293 -27.72 6.04 -0.45
CA TYR A 293 -28.52 6.42 -1.61
C TYR A 293 -29.32 5.23 -2.12
N SER A 294 -30.43 5.48 -2.83
CA SER A 294 -31.32 4.46 -3.36
C SER A 294 -31.70 4.78 -4.80
N ASP A 295 -32.36 3.86 -5.50
CA ASP A 295 -32.78 4.06 -6.89
C ASP A 295 -33.71 5.27 -7.05
N SER A 296 -34.56 5.56 -6.08
CA SER A 296 -35.41 6.75 -6.08
C SER A 296 -34.65 8.08 -5.98
N ASP A 297 -33.41 8.08 -5.48
CA ASP A 297 -32.60 9.28 -5.41
C ASP A 297 -31.99 9.67 -6.77
N HIS A 298 -31.92 8.74 -7.74
CA HIS A 298 -31.22 8.93 -9.01
C HIS A 298 -31.95 8.39 -10.24
N LEU A 299 -33.28 8.59 -10.30
CA LEU A 299 -34.15 8.13 -11.39
C LEU A 299 -33.65 8.48 -12.82
N ASP A 300 -32.81 9.51 -12.93
CA ASP A 300 -32.26 10.00 -14.20
C ASP A 300 -31.00 9.24 -14.65
N VAL A 301 -30.48 8.29 -13.84
CA VAL A 301 -29.23 7.58 -14.09
C VAL A 301 -29.46 6.08 -14.02
N SER A 302 -29.27 5.42 -15.15
CA SER A 302 -29.44 3.96 -15.24
C SER A 302 -28.36 3.15 -14.50
N ASP A 303 -27.21 3.77 -14.23
CA ASP A 303 -26.08 3.13 -13.52
C ASP A 303 -25.97 3.68 -12.09
N LYS A 304 -26.48 2.91 -11.14
CA LYS A 304 -26.40 3.25 -9.71
C LYS A 304 -24.97 3.42 -9.17
N HIS A 305 -23.98 2.78 -9.80
CA HIS A 305 -22.59 2.88 -9.39
C HIS A 305 -21.95 4.23 -9.78
N ALA A 306 -22.53 4.93 -10.78
CA ALA A 306 -22.09 6.28 -11.15
C ALA A 306 -22.20 7.29 -9.99
N ILE A 307 -23.13 7.05 -9.05
CA ILE A 307 -23.28 7.91 -7.84
C ILE A 307 -22.03 7.87 -6.96
N VAL A 308 -21.42 6.71 -6.81
CA VAL A 308 -20.17 6.56 -6.05
C VAL A 308 -19.05 7.36 -6.71
N SER A 309 -18.95 7.31 -8.03
CA SER A 309 -17.98 8.10 -8.80
C SER A 309 -18.17 9.60 -8.60
N ILE A 310 -19.42 10.09 -8.62
CA ILE A 310 -19.77 11.50 -8.40
C ILE A 310 -19.37 11.93 -6.97
N ILE A 311 -19.66 11.13 -5.97
CA ILE A 311 -19.28 11.44 -4.59
C ILE A 311 -17.75 11.52 -4.43
N LEU A 312 -17.01 10.58 -5.04
CA LEU A 312 -15.54 10.59 -5.02
C LEU A 312 -14.96 11.77 -5.80
N GLU A 313 -15.59 12.14 -6.93
CA GLU A 313 -15.23 13.31 -7.73
C GLU A 313 -15.35 14.58 -6.90
N HIS A 314 -16.50 14.82 -6.26
CA HIS A 314 -16.70 15.98 -5.39
C HIS A 314 -15.76 15.97 -4.19
N LEU A 315 -15.54 14.81 -3.56
CA LEU A 315 -14.62 14.67 -2.44
C LEU A 315 -13.19 15.06 -2.82
N PHE A 316 -12.75 14.68 -4.03
CA PHE A 316 -11.46 15.06 -4.55
C PHE A 316 -11.36 16.58 -4.78
N PHE A 317 -12.37 17.19 -5.43
CA PHE A 317 -12.34 18.61 -5.71
C PHE A 317 -12.49 19.46 -4.45
N ASP A 318 -13.36 19.10 -3.52
CA ASP A 318 -13.53 19.82 -2.26
C ASP A 318 -12.27 19.75 -1.38
N TRP A 319 -11.63 18.58 -1.31
CA TRP A 319 -10.35 18.42 -0.64
C TRP A 319 -9.27 19.30 -1.28
N HIS A 320 -9.18 19.28 -2.60
CA HIS A 320 -8.18 20.05 -3.34
C HIS A 320 -8.39 21.57 -3.17
N LYS A 321 -9.64 22.01 -3.22
CA LYS A 321 -10.04 23.41 -3.03
C LYS A 321 -9.65 23.91 -1.64
N GLN A 322 -9.86 23.11 -0.59
CA GLN A 322 -9.54 23.50 0.78
C GLN A 322 -8.03 23.48 1.07
N GLN A 323 -7.26 22.60 0.43
CA GLN A 323 -5.82 22.52 0.59
C GLN A 323 -5.06 23.64 -0.16
N HIS A 324 -5.54 24.04 -1.35
CA HIS A 324 -4.79 24.90 -2.26
C HIS A 324 -5.46 26.25 -2.56
N GLY A 325 -6.66 26.50 -2.04
CA GLY A 325 -7.45 27.71 -2.27
C GLY A 325 -8.12 27.80 -3.65
N GLU A 326 -9.07 28.73 -3.81
CA GLU A 326 -9.90 28.82 -5.05
C GLU A 326 -9.12 29.25 -6.30
N LYS A 327 -7.97 29.88 -6.17
CA LYS A 327 -7.22 30.44 -7.31
C LYS A 327 -6.55 29.40 -8.21
N ASN A 328 -6.49 28.13 -7.80
CA ASN A 328 -5.80 27.06 -8.52
C ASN A 328 -6.75 26.03 -9.15
N LEU A 329 -8.06 26.32 -9.20
CA LEU A 329 -9.09 25.42 -9.73
C LEU A 329 -9.65 25.90 -11.08
N VAL A 330 -8.80 26.27 -12.02
CA VAL A 330 -9.23 26.39 -13.41
C VAL A 330 -9.00 25.01 -14.06
N PHE A 331 -9.96 24.12 -13.89
CA PHE A 331 -10.08 22.95 -14.74
C PHE A 331 -11.05 23.30 -15.87
N ASP A 332 -10.51 23.42 -17.08
CA ASP A 332 -11.34 23.61 -18.25
C ASP A 332 -11.96 22.25 -18.63
N ASP A 333 -13.30 22.18 -18.65
CA ASP A 333 -14.05 20.99 -19.03
C ASP A 333 -13.92 20.66 -20.55
N SER A 334 -13.07 21.42 -21.29
CA SER A 334 -12.88 21.23 -22.72
C SER A 334 -11.98 20.05 -23.10
N ASP A 335 -11.32 19.39 -22.13
CA ASP A 335 -10.47 18.23 -22.40
C ASP A 335 -11.26 16.91 -22.58
N ILE A 336 -12.60 16.94 -22.59
CA ILE A 336 -13.42 15.73 -22.71
C ILE A 336 -14.03 15.55 -24.11
N HIS A 337 -14.12 16.56 -24.96
CA HIS A 337 -14.61 16.43 -26.34
C HIS A 337 -13.99 17.48 -27.27
N ASP A 338 -13.15 17.10 -28.18
CA ASP A 338 -13.29 17.25 -29.62
C ASP A 338 -12.01 16.88 -30.39
N ASP A 339 -12.13 15.81 -31.11
CA ASP A 339 -11.27 15.44 -32.23
C ASP A 339 -11.70 16.25 -33.48
N ASN A 340 -11.50 17.53 -33.52
CA ASN A 340 -11.46 18.35 -34.73
C ASN A 340 -11.42 19.86 -34.48
N THR A 341 -10.26 20.40 -34.13
CA THR A 341 -9.86 21.76 -34.55
C THR A 341 -8.36 21.93 -34.36
N ASN A 342 -7.61 21.49 -35.34
CA ASN A 342 -6.23 21.91 -35.54
C ASN A 342 -6.18 23.41 -35.85
N LYS A 343 -5.45 24.17 -34.99
CA LYS A 343 -4.92 25.53 -35.18
C LYS A 343 -5.52 26.63 -34.31
N LYS A 344 -5.44 26.54 -33.00
CA LYS A 344 -5.30 27.72 -32.12
C LYS A 344 -5.16 27.40 -30.61
N GLN A 345 -4.80 26.20 -30.24
CA GLN A 345 -4.66 25.80 -28.81
C GLN A 345 -3.21 25.43 -28.48
N LYS A 346 -2.28 26.33 -28.73
CA LYS A 346 -0.90 26.11 -28.29
C LYS A 346 -0.54 26.78 -26.96
N ASP A 347 -1.46 27.51 -26.33
CA ASP A 347 -1.11 28.35 -25.16
C ASP A 347 -1.95 28.14 -23.89
N THR A 348 -2.83 27.11 -23.79
CA THR A 348 -3.65 26.92 -22.57
C THR A 348 -3.85 25.45 -22.17
N GLN A 349 -2.94 24.57 -22.50
CA GLN A 349 -2.96 23.22 -21.97
C GLN A 349 -2.08 23.15 -20.72
N ILE A 350 -2.60 23.69 -19.61
CA ILE A 350 -2.04 23.43 -18.28
C ILE A 350 -2.76 22.18 -17.77
N SER A 351 -2.24 21.02 -18.12
CA SER A 351 -2.68 19.73 -17.60
C SER A 351 -2.42 19.63 -16.09
N ARG A 352 -3.10 18.71 -15.38
CA ARG A 352 -2.82 18.37 -13.97
C ARG A 352 -1.35 18.06 -13.72
N ASP A 353 -0.72 17.41 -14.67
CA ASP A 353 0.73 17.20 -14.70
C ASP A 353 1.46 18.54 -14.75
N SER A 354 0.87 19.63 -15.27
CA SER A 354 1.53 20.91 -15.35
C SER A 354 1.51 21.71 -14.06
N ILE A 355 0.64 21.46 -13.09
CA ILE A 355 0.68 22.17 -11.79
C ILE A 355 1.65 21.45 -10.85
N ILE A 356 1.56 20.16 -10.74
CA ILE A 356 2.60 19.34 -10.12
C ILE A 356 3.88 19.53 -10.93
N ASN A 357 3.85 19.43 -12.26
CA ASN A 357 4.97 19.69 -13.15
C ASN A 357 5.39 21.17 -13.21
N SER A 358 4.56 22.20 -12.95
CA SER A 358 5.03 23.60 -12.92
C SER A 358 5.76 23.95 -11.62
N GLN A 359 5.30 23.44 -10.48
CA GLN A 359 6.06 23.53 -9.24
C GLN A 359 7.27 22.60 -9.28
N PHE A 360 7.12 21.37 -9.74
CA PHE A 360 8.23 20.44 -9.95
C PHE A 360 9.17 20.91 -11.07
N SER A 361 8.67 21.43 -12.18
CA SER A 361 9.51 21.98 -13.27
C SER A 361 10.22 23.26 -12.87
N ARG A 362 9.71 23.99 -11.89
CA ARG A 362 10.44 25.10 -11.29
C ARG A 362 11.52 24.59 -10.35
N ILE A 363 11.17 23.68 -9.41
CA ILE A 363 12.13 23.06 -8.50
C ILE A 363 13.16 22.23 -9.29
N LEU A 364 12.73 21.51 -10.33
CA LEU A 364 13.60 20.72 -11.18
C LEU A 364 14.62 21.57 -11.96
N ARG A 365 14.24 22.79 -12.36
CA ARG A 365 15.14 23.72 -13.03
C ARG A 365 16.09 24.45 -12.09
N GLU A 366 15.60 24.82 -10.90
CA GLU A 366 16.36 25.60 -9.91
C GLU A 366 17.18 24.66 -9.00
N GLU A 367 16.62 23.51 -8.60
CA GLU A 367 17.21 22.57 -7.65
C GLU A 367 16.82 21.11 -7.95
N PRO A 368 17.34 20.50 -9.02
CA PRO A 368 16.86 19.20 -9.50
C PRO A 368 17.05 18.04 -8.52
N LEU A 369 18.06 18.06 -7.66
CA LEU A 369 18.22 17.06 -6.60
C LEU A 369 17.14 17.18 -5.53
N ASN A 370 16.71 18.40 -5.20
CA ASN A 370 15.63 18.62 -4.25
C ASN A 370 14.28 18.14 -4.80
N ALA A 371 14.09 18.19 -6.13
CA ALA A 371 12.90 17.62 -6.76
C ALA A 371 12.84 16.08 -6.59
N ILE A 372 13.96 15.37 -6.80
CA ILE A 372 14.06 13.93 -6.53
C ILE A 372 13.84 13.64 -5.05
N GLN A 373 14.50 14.38 -4.16
CA GLN A 373 14.34 14.21 -2.71
C GLN A 373 12.89 14.43 -2.27
N PHE A 374 12.23 15.45 -2.82
CA PHE A 374 10.82 15.70 -2.56
C PHE A 374 9.93 14.56 -3.08
N ALA A 375 10.15 14.07 -4.30
CA ALA A 375 9.44 12.91 -4.83
C ALA A 375 9.62 11.66 -3.95
N LEU A 376 10.85 11.44 -3.44
CA LEU A 376 11.15 10.35 -2.50
C LEU A 376 10.52 10.56 -1.12
N SER A 377 10.41 11.80 -0.64
CA SER A 377 9.70 12.11 0.62
C SER A 377 8.20 11.83 0.53
N LEU A 378 7.63 11.95 -0.67
CA LEU A 378 6.27 11.51 -1.00
C LEU A 378 6.16 10.00 -1.19
N ASN A 379 7.26 9.26 -0.99
CA ASN A 379 7.40 7.84 -1.26
C ASN A 379 7.04 7.45 -2.70
N ASN A 380 7.32 8.36 -3.66
CA ASN A 380 7.02 8.19 -5.09
C ASN A 380 8.30 7.93 -5.88
N LEU A 381 8.77 6.66 -5.80
CA LEU A 381 10.00 6.25 -6.50
C LEU A 381 9.89 6.41 -8.02
N ASN A 382 8.74 6.07 -8.60
CA ASN A 382 8.52 6.19 -10.05
C ASN A 382 8.58 7.64 -10.53
N LEU A 383 7.99 8.58 -9.77
CA LEU A 383 8.10 9.99 -10.08
C LEU A 383 9.55 10.45 -9.98
N ALA A 384 10.27 10.03 -8.94
CA ALA A 384 11.67 10.36 -8.78
C ALA A 384 12.54 9.76 -9.92
N GLU A 385 12.29 8.53 -10.34
CA GLU A 385 12.94 7.91 -11.50
C GLU A 385 12.64 8.63 -12.81
N SER A 386 11.40 9.07 -13.02
CA SER A 386 11.00 9.81 -14.23
C SER A 386 11.69 11.15 -14.38
N MET A 387 12.27 11.70 -13.30
CA MET A 387 13.04 12.94 -13.30
C MET A 387 14.51 12.79 -13.69
N LEU A 388 15.04 11.55 -13.73
CA LEU A 388 16.45 11.32 -14.09
C LEU A 388 16.86 11.96 -15.42
N PRO A 389 16.10 11.82 -16.54
CA PRO A 389 16.46 12.45 -17.81
C PRO A 389 16.51 13.98 -17.76
N ASP A 390 15.71 14.60 -16.90
CA ASP A 390 15.70 16.05 -16.74
C ASP A 390 16.86 16.52 -15.86
N VAL A 391 17.24 15.74 -14.86
CA VAL A 391 18.46 15.97 -14.06
C VAL A 391 19.71 15.86 -14.94
N GLU A 392 19.78 14.88 -15.82
CA GLU A 392 20.89 14.71 -16.79
C GLU A 392 21.03 15.91 -17.73
N LYS A 393 19.90 16.48 -18.17
CA LYS A 393 19.89 17.67 -19.05
C LYS A 393 20.22 18.97 -18.32
N ALA A 394 19.74 19.11 -17.08
CA ALA A 394 19.86 20.35 -16.30
C ALA A 394 21.25 20.50 -15.65
N LEU A 395 21.90 19.39 -15.33
CA LEU A 395 23.15 19.34 -14.58
C LEU A 395 24.17 18.44 -15.33
N PRO A 396 24.97 19.01 -16.21
CA PRO A 396 25.93 18.25 -17.03
C PRO A 396 27.12 17.68 -16.23
N SER A 397 27.12 17.77 -14.89
CA SER A 397 28.18 17.15 -14.09
C SER A 397 27.76 15.77 -13.61
N GLU A 398 28.62 14.80 -13.81
CA GLU A 398 28.46 13.40 -13.37
C GLU A 398 28.23 13.27 -11.86
N ILE A 399 28.71 14.24 -11.06
CA ILE A 399 28.53 14.29 -9.60
C ILE A 399 27.04 14.40 -9.23
N PHE A 400 26.27 15.22 -9.93
CA PHE A 400 24.84 15.39 -9.62
C PHE A 400 24.02 14.19 -10.04
N LEU A 401 24.35 13.60 -11.19
CA LEU A 401 23.75 12.35 -11.63
C LEU A 401 24.04 11.23 -10.65
N SER A 402 25.29 11.08 -10.20
CA SER A 402 25.68 10.10 -9.19
C SER A 402 24.89 10.27 -7.87
N ARG A 403 24.69 11.51 -7.40
CA ARG A 403 23.87 11.78 -6.21
C ARG A 403 22.42 11.39 -6.41
N ALA A 404 21.82 11.70 -7.56
CA ALA A 404 20.45 11.29 -7.88
C ALA A 404 20.31 9.77 -7.90
N LEU A 405 21.25 9.05 -8.53
CA LEU A 405 21.26 7.61 -8.58
C LEU A 405 21.44 6.97 -7.20
N VAL A 406 22.30 7.54 -6.34
CA VAL A 406 22.47 7.10 -4.94
C VAL A 406 21.17 7.22 -4.17
N MET A 407 20.48 8.36 -4.29
CA MET A 407 19.19 8.56 -3.60
C MET A 407 18.14 7.55 -4.05
N LEU A 408 18.07 7.24 -5.35
CA LEU A 408 17.10 6.31 -5.92
C LEU A 408 17.45 4.86 -5.58
N SER A 409 18.71 4.45 -5.74
CA SER A 409 19.12 3.06 -5.47
C SER A 409 18.97 2.69 -4.00
N SER A 410 19.30 3.60 -3.08
CA SER A 410 19.09 3.39 -1.63
C SER A 410 17.60 3.20 -1.25
N ARG A 411 16.67 3.61 -2.11
CA ARG A 411 15.22 3.41 -1.98
C ARG A 411 14.71 2.19 -2.76
N GLY A 412 15.59 1.41 -3.39
CA GLY A 412 15.27 0.17 -4.07
C GLY A 412 15.03 0.31 -5.58
N SER A 413 15.41 1.45 -6.19
CA SER A 413 15.37 1.59 -7.65
C SER A 413 16.34 0.64 -8.33
N THR A 414 15.82 -0.33 -9.07
CA THR A 414 16.62 -1.27 -9.84
C THR A 414 17.33 -0.57 -11.00
N ILE A 415 16.67 0.39 -11.65
CA ILE A 415 17.25 1.15 -12.77
C ILE A 415 18.47 1.95 -12.28
N ALA A 416 18.33 2.65 -11.16
CA ALA A 416 19.42 3.44 -10.59
C ALA A 416 20.57 2.55 -10.11
N ALA A 417 20.26 1.42 -9.46
CA ALA A 417 21.27 0.48 -8.99
C ALA A 417 22.08 -0.14 -10.14
N LEU A 418 21.43 -0.60 -11.22
CA LEU A 418 22.12 -1.16 -12.39
C LEU A 418 23.04 -0.13 -13.06
N ARG A 419 22.61 1.14 -13.15
CA ARG A 419 23.47 2.22 -13.67
C ARG A 419 24.69 2.46 -12.77
N LEU A 420 24.53 2.41 -11.45
CA LEU A 420 25.65 2.54 -10.52
C LEU A 420 26.59 1.32 -10.58
N PHE A 421 26.05 0.09 -10.68
CA PHE A 421 26.86 -1.12 -10.88
C PHE A 421 27.71 -1.06 -12.16
N SER A 422 27.18 -0.46 -13.23
CA SER A 422 27.96 -0.20 -14.43
C SER A 422 29.05 0.86 -14.19
N ALA A 423 28.66 1.98 -13.57
CA ALA A 423 29.53 3.13 -13.39
C ALA A 423 30.75 2.87 -12.48
N ILE A 424 30.63 2.01 -11.46
CA ILE A 424 31.77 1.69 -10.56
C ILE A 424 32.92 0.94 -11.23
N ASN A 425 32.72 0.46 -12.47
CA ASN A 425 33.74 -0.19 -13.25
C ASN A 425 34.33 0.73 -14.36
N GLU A 426 33.89 2.00 -14.42
CA GLU A 426 34.36 2.97 -15.40
C GLU A 426 35.47 3.86 -14.81
N VAL A 427 36.36 4.35 -15.68
CA VAL A 427 37.52 5.18 -15.29
C VAL A 427 37.07 6.47 -14.56
N GLU A 428 35.92 7.00 -14.93
CA GLU A 428 35.33 8.22 -14.34
C GLU A 428 34.98 8.04 -12.85
N TYR A 429 34.67 6.82 -12.40
CA TYR A 429 34.41 6.53 -10.99
C TYR A 429 35.59 6.85 -10.08
N ASP A 430 36.81 6.57 -10.53
CA ASP A 430 38.03 6.83 -9.77
C ASP A 430 38.33 8.33 -9.63
N SER A 431 37.77 9.16 -10.50
CA SER A 431 37.86 10.61 -10.42
C SER A 431 36.96 11.24 -9.37
N LEU A 432 35.98 10.49 -8.84
CA LEU A 432 35.05 10.97 -7.82
C LEU A 432 35.74 11.06 -6.43
N SER A 433 35.26 11.97 -5.58
CA SER A 433 35.76 12.03 -4.21
C SER A 433 35.48 10.73 -3.44
N THR A 434 36.37 10.37 -2.52
CA THR A 434 36.23 9.20 -1.65
C THR A 434 34.86 9.16 -0.95
N ALA A 435 34.42 10.28 -0.42
CA ALA A 435 33.11 10.41 0.22
C ALA A 435 31.94 10.05 -0.72
N LEU A 436 31.98 10.46 -1.98
CA LEU A 436 30.91 10.15 -2.95
C LEU A 436 30.98 8.66 -3.36
N ARG A 437 32.18 8.11 -3.56
CA ARG A 437 32.36 6.68 -3.83
C ARG A 437 31.81 5.81 -2.70
N ILE A 438 32.04 6.19 -1.43
CA ILE A 438 31.46 5.51 -0.25
C ILE A 438 29.92 5.59 -0.28
N GLN A 439 29.35 6.72 -0.64
CA GLN A 439 27.89 6.87 -0.74
C GLN A 439 27.32 5.98 -1.86
N ILE A 440 27.98 5.90 -3.00
CA ILE A 440 27.58 5.02 -4.11
C ILE A 440 27.58 3.56 -3.64
N LEU A 441 28.69 3.08 -3.09
CA LEU A 441 28.80 1.69 -2.64
C LEU A 441 27.82 1.39 -1.49
N GLY A 442 27.65 2.29 -0.54
CA GLY A 442 26.66 2.16 0.53
C GLY A 442 25.21 2.09 0.04
N SER A 443 24.90 2.79 -1.06
CA SER A 443 23.58 2.71 -1.68
C SER A 443 23.37 1.36 -2.39
N LEU A 444 24.41 0.80 -2.99
CA LEU A 444 24.40 -0.52 -3.62
C LEU A 444 24.27 -1.65 -2.56
N VAL A 445 24.98 -1.53 -1.44
CA VAL A 445 24.78 -2.43 -0.28
C VAL A 445 23.32 -2.37 0.19
N SER A 446 22.76 -1.17 0.32
CA SER A 446 21.35 -1.00 0.72
C SER A 446 20.37 -1.58 -0.30
N TYR A 447 20.69 -1.49 -1.60
CA TYR A 447 19.90 -2.11 -2.66
C TYR A 447 19.97 -3.64 -2.58
N CYS A 448 21.17 -4.21 -2.45
CA CYS A 448 21.35 -5.66 -2.31
C CYS A 448 20.55 -6.19 -1.11
N ASN A 449 20.69 -5.58 0.07
CA ASN A 449 19.97 -5.98 1.28
C ASN A 449 18.43 -5.88 1.16
N ARG A 450 17.91 -5.09 0.21
CA ARG A 450 16.45 -5.00 -0.05
C ARG A 450 15.96 -6.00 -1.08
N GLN A 451 16.86 -6.51 -1.92
CA GLN A 451 16.51 -7.39 -3.04
C GLN A 451 17.06 -8.82 -2.85
N ASP A 452 17.61 -9.11 -1.68
CA ASP A 452 18.26 -10.39 -1.33
C ASP A 452 19.36 -10.79 -2.35
N LYS A 453 20.17 -9.81 -2.76
CA LYS A 453 21.22 -9.95 -3.78
C LYS A 453 22.65 -9.83 -3.24
N GLU A 454 22.83 -9.87 -1.93
CA GLU A 454 24.12 -9.67 -1.27
C GLU A 454 25.14 -10.71 -1.76
N ILE A 455 24.73 -11.95 -1.88
CA ILE A 455 25.63 -13.04 -2.32
C ILE A 455 26.07 -12.85 -3.77
N GLU A 456 25.19 -12.35 -4.64
CA GLU A 456 25.50 -12.10 -6.06
C GLU A 456 26.60 -11.05 -6.22
N TYR A 457 26.63 -10.05 -5.33
CA TYR A 457 27.54 -8.89 -5.44
C TYR A 457 28.56 -8.79 -4.30
N LEU A 458 28.65 -9.79 -3.41
CA LEU A 458 29.47 -9.76 -2.19
C LEU A 458 30.93 -9.42 -2.48
N ASP A 459 31.57 -10.26 -3.32
CA ASP A 459 33.01 -10.14 -3.60
C ASP A 459 33.35 -8.80 -4.26
N MET A 460 32.52 -8.36 -5.21
CA MET A 460 32.72 -7.10 -5.92
C MET A 460 32.56 -5.89 -4.99
N LEU A 461 31.52 -5.88 -4.16
CA LEU A 461 31.29 -4.75 -3.23
C LEU A 461 32.33 -4.73 -2.10
N GLU A 462 32.76 -5.90 -1.61
CA GLU A 462 33.84 -5.99 -0.62
C GLU A 462 35.14 -5.44 -1.22
N GLU A 463 35.54 -5.90 -2.44
CA GLU A 463 36.75 -5.43 -3.12
C GLU A 463 36.72 -3.90 -3.27
N LYS A 464 35.63 -3.35 -3.84
CA LYS A 464 35.49 -1.91 -4.07
C LYS A 464 35.48 -1.08 -2.78
N LEU A 465 34.89 -1.57 -1.69
CA LEU A 465 34.91 -0.91 -0.40
C LEU A 465 36.32 -0.97 0.24
N CYS A 466 37.02 -2.10 0.11
CA CYS A 466 38.37 -2.25 0.63
C CYS A 466 39.40 -1.40 -0.12
N GLU A 467 39.29 -1.24 -1.44
CA GLU A 467 40.14 -0.34 -2.25
C GLU A 467 40.11 1.11 -1.72
N LEU A 468 39.00 1.56 -1.14
CA LEU A 468 38.89 2.93 -0.60
C LEU A 468 39.59 3.14 0.74
N LEU A 469 39.94 2.08 1.47
CA LEU A 469 40.50 2.20 2.82
C LEU A 469 41.87 2.89 2.86
N ASP A 470 42.67 2.76 1.81
CA ASP A 470 44.02 3.30 1.79
C ASP A 470 44.02 4.84 1.71
N ASP A 471 43.07 5.41 0.95
CA ASP A 471 42.96 6.86 0.70
C ASP A 471 41.95 7.56 1.64
N ALA A 472 41.21 6.80 2.47
CA ALA A 472 40.12 7.33 3.29
C ALA A 472 40.63 7.98 4.59
N SER A 473 40.00 9.08 5.01
CA SER A 473 40.13 9.64 6.35
C SER A 473 39.55 8.72 7.42
N ASN A 474 39.86 8.94 8.70
CA ASN A 474 39.35 8.08 9.78
C ASN A 474 37.81 7.97 9.78
N GLY A 475 37.08 9.08 9.61
CA GLY A 475 35.62 9.05 9.57
C GLY A 475 35.08 8.28 8.35
N GLU A 476 35.76 8.40 7.20
CA GLU A 476 35.42 7.62 6.01
C GLU A 476 35.72 6.13 6.19
N LYS A 477 36.84 5.76 6.87
CA LYS A 477 37.15 4.37 7.22
C LYS A 477 36.08 3.76 8.10
N ALA A 478 35.60 4.48 9.10
CA ALA A 478 34.50 4.01 9.96
C ALA A 478 33.23 3.75 9.11
N SER A 479 32.91 4.67 8.21
CA SER A 479 31.78 4.49 7.30
C SER A 479 31.94 3.27 6.38
N ILE A 480 33.14 3.05 5.79
CA ILE A 480 33.44 1.88 4.97
C ILE A 480 33.26 0.58 5.76
N TYR A 481 33.81 0.50 6.95
CA TYR A 481 33.65 -0.67 7.81
C TYR A 481 32.20 -0.94 8.19
N ASN A 482 31.41 0.10 8.41
CA ASN A 482 29.97 -0.04 8.61
C ASN A 482 29.27 -0.61 7.37
N GLN A 483 29.60 -0.16 6.14
CA GLN A 483 29.02 -0.74 4.93
C GLN A 483 29.42 -2.21 4.72
N LEU A 484 30.69 -2.56 4.98
CA LEU A 484 31.15 -3.95 4.97
C LEU A 484 30.38 -4.82 5.97
N SER A 485 30.19 -4.33 7.19
CA SER A 485 29.39 -5.02 8.20
C SER A 485 27.95 -5.28 7.72
N ARG A 486 27.31 -4.28 7.15
CA ARG A 486 25.94 -4.40 6.62
C ARG A 486 25.84 -5.38 5.46
N LEU A 487 26.84 -5.39 4.58
CA LEU A 487 26.92 -6.32 3.45
C LEU A 487 27.01 -7.77 3.96
N TYR A 488 27.89 -8.04 4.90
CA TYR A 488 28.08 -9.38 5.48
C TYR A 488 26.92 -9.83 6.35
N TYR A 489 26.28 -8.91 7.07
CA TYR A 489 25.05 -9.23 7.82
C TYR A 489 23.91 -9.62 6.89
N GLY A 490 23.74 -8.92 5.76
CA GLY A 490 22.77 -9.28 4.74
C GLY A 490 23.05 -10.65 4.15
N ALA A 491 24.32 -10.93 3.78
CA ALA A 491 24.75 -12.24 3.28
C ALA A 491 24.46 -13.37 4.30
N PHE A 492 24.67 -13.13 5.59
CA PHE A 492 24.33 -14.07 6.65
C PHE A 492 22.83 -14.34 6.71
N THR A 493 21.99 -13.31 6.62
CA THR A 493 20.53 -13.50 6.68
C THR A 493 19.99 -14.34 5.52
N ASN A 494 20.72 -14.38 4.39
CA ASN A 494 20.34 -15.15 3.20
C ASN A 494 20.74 -16.63 3.27
N ILE A 495 21.94 -16.93 3.73
CA ILE A 495 22.45 -18.31 3.68
C ILE A 495 22.93 -18.87 5.02
N ASP A 496 22.73 -18.16 6.13
CA ASP A 496 22.96 -18.60 7.52
C ASP A 496 24.34 -19.27 7.73
N LYS A 497 25.41 -18.62 7.24
CA LYS A 497 26.80 -19.05 7.46
C LYS A 497 27.44 -18.24 8.58
N ASP A 498 27.89 -18.90 9.64
CA ASP A 498 28.54 -18.27 10.80
C ASP A 498 29.73 -17.38 10.39
N GLU A 499 30.47 -17.75 9.35
CA GLU A 499 31.59 -16.96 8.84
C GLU A 499 31.18 -15.52 8.46
N TYR A 500 30.00 -15.35 7.87
CA TYR A 500 29.54 -14.03 7.44
C TYR A 500 29.15 -13.15 8.63
N ILE A 501 28.46 -13.70 9.62
CA ILE A 501 28.09 -12.92 10.79
C ILE A 501 29.31 -12.52 11.63
N GLU A 502 30.34 -13.38 11.69
CA GLU A 502 31.60 -13.05 12.37
C GLU A 502 32.36 -11.94 11.66
N LYS A 503 32.51 -12.02 10.33
CA LYS A 503 33.09 -10.93 9.54
C LYS A 503 32.31 -9.62 9.70
N GLY A 504 30.98 -9.69 9.66
CA GLY A 504 30.12 -8.52 9.90
C GLY A 504 30.37 -7.90 11.26
N ARG A 505 30.53 -8.71 12.31
CA ARG A 505 30.85 -8.26 13.67
C ARG A 505 32.21 -7.61 13.74
N ASP A 506 33.23 -8.21 13.15
CA ASP A 506 34.59 -7.68 13.16
C ASP A 506 34.69 -6.32 12.46
N TYR A 507 33.98 -6.15 11.35
CA TYR A 507 33.94 -4.88 10.64
C TYR A 507 33.21 -3.78 11.45
N ILE A 508 32.09 -4.08 12.10
CA ILE A 508 31.39 -3.06 12.88
C ILE A 508 32.17 -2.68 14.14
N GLN A 509 32.92 -3.59 14.75
CA GLN A 509 33.82 -3.28 15.85
C GLN A 509 34.91 -2.30 15.44
N LYS A 510 35.53 -2.48 14.26
CA LYS A 510 36.51 -1.53 13.70
C LYS A 510 35.89 -0.15 13.46
N ALA A 511 34.63 -0.08 13.02
CA ALA A 511 33.93 1.19 12.85
C ALA A 511 33.75 1.92 14.20
N ILE A 512 33.33 1.20 15.23
CA ILE A 512 33.15 1.72 16.62
C ILE A 512 34.48 2.15 17.23
N GLU A 513 35.57 1.40 17.02
CA GLU A 513 36.90 1.78 17.51
C GLU A 513 37.38 3.12 16.95
N ILE A 514 36.99 3.44 15.71
CA ILE A 514 37.35 4.70 15.04
C ILE A 514 36.41 5.83 15.48
N ASP A 515 35.09 5.60 15.50
CA ASP A 515 34.09 6.58 15.91
C ASP A 515 33.05 5.94 16.85
N PRO A 516 33.30 5.92 18.14
CA PRO A 516 32.39 5.34 19.12
C PRO A 516 31.14 6.21 19.39
N SER A 517 31.10 7.44 18.86
CA SER A 517 30.00 8.38 19.09
C SER A 517 28.86 8.24 18.09
N GLU A 518 29.07 7.55 16.95
CA GLU A 518 28.05 7.37 15.92
C GLU A 518 27.03 6.28 16.33
N PRO A 519 25.75 6.66 16.59
CA PRO A 519 24.75 5.72 17.12
C PRO A 519 24.49 4.52 16.21
N SER A 520 24.56 4.70 14.88
CA SER A 520 24.24 3.66 13.90
C SER A 520 25.20 2.48 13.95
N TYR A 521 26.46 2.69 14.39
CA TYR A 521 27.42 1.61 14.52
C TYR A 521 27.09 0.71 15.70
N SER A 522 26.81 1.31 16.86
CA SER A 522 26.37 0.57 18.04
C SER A 522 25.04 -0.16 17.81
N TYR A 523 24.14 0.42 17.03
CA TYR A 523 22.90 -0.22 16.61
C TYR A 523 23.14 -1.46 15.76
N ASN A 524 24.00 -1.37 14.72
CA ASN A 524 24.32 -2.50 13.87
C ASN A 524 25.02 -3.62 14.65
N LEU A 525 25.89 -3.29 15.59
CA LEU A 525 26.48 -4.28 16.50
C LEU A 525 25.42 -4.96 17.37
N ALA A 526 24.46 -4.19 17.90
CA ALA A 526 23.37 -4.74 18.72
C ALA A 526 22.51 -5.73 17.94
N ILE A 527 22.21 -5.45 16.64
CA ILE A 527 21.50 -6.39 15.77
C ILE A 527 22.27 -7.70 15.62
N ILE A 528 23.56 -7.64 15.32
CA ILE A 528 24.42 -8.81 15.14
C ILE A 528 24.44 -9.66 16.41
N LEU A 529 24.69 -9.03 17.56
CA LEU A 529 24.76 -9.72 18.84
C LEU A 529 23.41 -10.32 19.27
N TYR A 530 22.31 -9.63 18.99
CA TYR A 530 20.96 -10.14 19.26
C TYR A 530 20.66 -11.39 18.41
N ARG A 531 21.03 -11.38 17.13
CA ARG A 531 20.85 -12.51 16.23
C ARG A 531 21.68 -13.73 16.58
N THR A 532 22.88 -13.52 17.13
CA THR A 532 23.77 -14.60 17.61
C THR A 532 23.47 -15.06 19.04
N GLY A 533 22.40 -14.54 19.66
CA GLY A 533 21.99 -14.93 21.01
C GLY A 533 22.82 -14.33 22.16
N ASN A 534 23.75 -13.44 21.85
CA ASN A 534 24.50 -12.70 22.88
C ASN A 534 23.65 -11.51 23.38
N LEU A 535 22.68 -11.81 24.23
CA LEU A 535 21.73 -10.81 24.74
C LEU A 535 22.38 -9.76 25.63
N GLU A 536 23.39 -10.12 26.41
CA GLU A 536 24.12 -9.20 27.32
C GLU A 536 24.90 -8.17 26.48
N GLY A 537 25.73 -8.62 25.55
CA GLY A 537 26.46 -7.73 24.65
C GLY A 537 25.53 -6.88 23.77
N SER A 538 24.39 -7.43 23.32
CA SER A 538 23.38 -6.70 22.58
C SER A 538 22.75 -5.58 23.41
N SER A 539 22.48 -5.83 24.72
CA SER A 539 21.95 -4.83 25.66
C SER A 539 22.93 -3.69 25.89
N GLU A 540 24.22 -4.00 26.00
CA GLU A 540 25.28 -3.00 26.12
C GLU A 540 25.40 -2.15 24.85
N ALA A 541 25.47 -2.78 23.69
CA ALA A 541 25.59 -2.10 22.41
C ALA A 541 24.39 -1.16 22.13
N ILE A 542 23.16 -1.61 22.38
CA ILE A 542 21.99 -0.76 22.16
C ILE A 542 21.88 0.37 23.19
N SER A 543 22.37 0.16 24.41
CA SER A 543 22.47 1.21 25.43
C SER A 543 23.42 2.32 24.97
N ASN A 544 24.55 1.97 24.38
CA ASN A 544 25.51 2.91 23.83
C ASN A 544 24.90 3.69 22.63
N CYS A 545 24.14 3.02 21.78
CA CYS A 545 23.40 3.67 20.68
C CYS A 545 22.46 4.77 21.21
N ILE A 546 21.66 4.46 22.22
CA ILE A 546 20.71 5.41 22.82
C ILE A 546 21.45 6.53 23.56
N ALA A 547 22.50 6.21 24.31
CA ALA A 547 23.33 7.18 25.06
C ALA A 547 24.04 8.17 24.12
N ASN A 548 24.40 7.76 22.92
CA ASN A 548 24.96 8.62 21.86
C ASN A 548 23.93 9.52 21.17
N GLY A 549 22.69 9.58 21.68
CA GLY A 549 21.68 10.54 21.24
C GLY A 549 20.94 10.14 19.98
N SER A 550 20.74 8.84 19.76
CA SER A 550 19.91 8.39 18.64
C SER A 550 18.49 8.99 18.68
N GLU A 551 18.02 9.45 17.51
CA GLU A 551 16.64 9.91 17.28
C GLU A 551 15.88 9.00 16.31
N ASP A 552 16.42 7.83 15.96
CA ASP A 552 15.80 6.89 15.04
C ASP A 552 14.85 5.94 15.79
N PRO A 553 13.54 5.90 15.41
CA PRO A 553 12.58 4.99 16.03
C PRO A 553 12.96 3.50 15.91
N ASP A 554 13.69 3.08 14.87
CA ASP A 554 14.14 1.70 14.71
C ASP A 554 15.13 1.29 15.81
N HIS A 555 15.97 2.23 16.27
CA HIS A 555 16.90 2.01 17.36
C HIS A 555 16.16 1.77 18.69
N TYR A 556 15.11 2.55 18.95
CA TYR A 556 14.27 2.38 20.15
C TYR A 556 13.42 1.10 20.08
N ALA A 557 12.97 0.73 18.89
CA ALA A 557 12.24 -0.51 18.68
C ALA A 557 13.11 -1.74 18.99
N LEU A 558 14.36 -1.74 18.53
CA LEU A 558 15.32 -2.79 18.86
C LEU A 558 15.67 -2.78 20.35
N ALA A 559 15.93 -1.60 20.94
CA ALA A 559 16.22 -1.46 22.36
C ALA A 559 15.11 -2.05 23.24
N TYR A 560 13.85 -1.78 22.90
CA TYR A 560 12.71 -2.36 23.60
C TYR A 560 12.70 -3.90 23.53
N LYS A 561 12.94 -4.48 22.33
CA LYS A 561 13.03 -5.95 22.17
C LYS A 561 14.12 -6.56 23.02
N ILE A 562 15.31 -5.97 22.98
CA ILE A 562 16.47 -6.47 23.73
C ILE A 562 16.20 -6.36 25.24
N TYR A 563 15.73 -5.21 25.74
CA TYR A 563 15.47 -5.01 27.17
C TYR A 563 14.35 -5.89 27.70
N LYS A 564 13.35 -6.20 26.87
CA LYS A 564 12.34 -7.20 27.21
C LYS A 564 12.93 -8.61 27.29
N ALA A 565 13.77 -9.00 26.35
CA ALA A 565 14.42 -10.30 26.32
C ALA A 565 15.40 -10.50 27.51
N THR A 566 16.01 -9.42 28.01
CA THR A 566 16.94 -9.44 29.15
C THR A 566 16.27 -9.12 30.49
N ASN A 567 14.94 -8.89 30.52
CA ASN A 567 14.19 -8.43 31.70
C ASN A 567 14.77 -7.14 32.32
N ASP A 568 15.22 -6.20 31.48
CA ASP A 568 15.78 -4.92 31.90
C ASP A 568 14.66 -3.91 32.19
N ASP A 569 14.73 -3.27 33.37
CA ASP A 569 13.73 -2.31 33.84
C ASP A 569 13.57 -1.09 32.93
N ARG A 570 14.59 -0.77 32.12
CA ARG A 570 14.57 0.33 31.15
C ARG A 570 13.56 0.12 30.01
N SER A 571 13.07 -1.10 29.83
CA SER A 571 12.12 -1.44 28.76
C SER A 571 10.86 -0.53 28.75
N GLY A 572 10.34 -0.18 29.95
CA GLY A 572 9.17 0.69 30.07
C GLY A 572 9.41 2.15 29.66
N GLU A 573 10.61 2.67 29.91
CA GLU A 573 11.00 4.03 29.50
C GLU A 573 11.23 4.11 27.99
N ILE A 574 11.95 3.15 27.44
CA ILE A 574 12.21 3.02 26.00
C ILE A 574 10.91 2.90 25.22
N TYR A 575 9.96 2.11 25.72
CA TYR A 575 8.65 1.98 25.08
C TYR A 575 7.89 3.31 25.03
N ARG A 576 7.87 4.08 26.14
CA ARG A 576 7.23 5.41 26.15
C ARG A 576 7.87 6.34 25.12
N LYS A 577 9.21 6.34 25.06
CA LYS A 577 9.94 7.14 24.07
C LYS A 577 9.62 6.71 22.64
N LEU A 578 9.56 5.42 22.37
CA LEU A 578 9.18 4.87 21.07
C LEU A 578 7.74 5.26 20.69
N VAL A 579 6.79 5.25 21.64
CA VAL A 579 5.41 5.71 21.41
C VAL A 579 5.37 7.19 21.01
N GLU A 580 6.17 8.03 21.68
CA GLU A 580 6.27 9.45 21.33
C GLU A 580 6.85 9.67 19.92
N MET A 581 7.86 8.89 19.52
CA MET A 581 8.54 9.02 18.23
C MET A 581 7.76 8.36 17.09
N SER A 582 7.26 7.17 17.31
CA SER A 582 6.53 6.37 16.31
C SER A 582 5.53 5.41 16.98
N PRO A 583 4.28 5.83 17.20
CA PRO A 583 3.24 4.98 17.79
C PRO A 583 3.04 3.66 17.03
N ILE A 584 3.25 3.70 15.70
CA ILE A 584 3.11 2.53 14.82
C ILE A 584 4.19 1.49 15.13
N GLN A 585 5.43 1.91 15.23
CA GLN A 585 6.54 0.99 15.57
C GLN A 585 6.43 0.46 16.99
N ALA A 586 6.00 1.29 17.93
CA ALA A 586 5.74 0.87 19.31
C ALA A 586 4.73 -0.28 19.37
N GLN A 587 3.66 -0.19 18.58
CA GLN A 587 2.66 -1.24 18.50
C GLN A 587 3.21 -2.52 17.86
N ILE A 588 3.91 -2.39 16.72
CA ILE A 588 4.53 -3.54 16.02
C ILE A 588 5.48 -4.31 16.92
N VAL A 589 6.23 -3.62 17.77
CA VAL A 589 7.22 -4.26 18.65
C VAL A 589 6.56 -5.01 19.80
N THR A 590 5.46 -4.50 20.35
CA THR A 590 4.71 -5.20 21.41
C THR A 590 4.03 -6.47 20.90
N ASP A 591 3.43 -6.39 19.72
CA ASP A 591 2.69 -7.52 19.14
C ASP A 591 3.61 -8.68 18.70
N ASN A 592 4.91 -8.43 18.52
CA ASN A 592 5.92 -9.45 18.17
C ASN A 592 6.65 -10.05 19.39
N ILE A 593 6.34 -9.65 20.62
CA ILE A 593 6.96 -10.14 21.85
C ILE A 593 6.00 -11.05 22.65
N GLU A 594 4.68 -10.95 22.42
CA GLU A 594 3.67 -11.88 22.93
C GLU A 594 3.54 -13.12 22.03
#